data_e50a80223500d532c945c1d2863412bf
#
_entry.id   e50a80223500d532c945c1d2863412bf
#
_cell.length_a   1.000
_cell.length_b   1.000
_cell.length_c   1.000
_cell.angle_alpha   90.00
_cell.angle_beta   90.00
_cell.angle_gamma   90.00
#
_symmetry.space_group_name_H-M   'P 1'
#
loop_
_entity.id
_entity.type
_entity.pdbx_description
1 polymer ?
#
loop_
_entity_poly.entity_id
_entity_poly.type
_entity_poly.pdbx_seq_one_letter_code
_entity_poly.pdbx_strand_id
1 'polypeptide(L)'
;MITAAFIPLINVSGSTIPTCPCLIPSSLKSTDTNFVDDRLSYDPANGVLSLRNLQYRSIQPTQSFLPQSVQTYINTPISQAITLNTLTPIEGFRVTITPRSTSSKIFISVRWMGETNSDGNIYNSMWGLLRNGGVIGPPLNAGLRTQGITTATFSYWVADNSSTPETLNFTYLDSPNTTQSCTYQLTIFSNASGHTLFTNRTVTDSDSLGHERGTSSMTLVEFC
;
A
#
# COMPACT_ATOMS: atom_id res chain seq x y z
N MET A 1 -12.09 -34.05 -20.73
CA MET A 1 -11.02 -34.80 -20.07
C MET A 1 -9.71 -34.31 -20.67
N ILE A 2 -8.95 -33.43 -19.96
CA ILE A 2 -7.73 -32.83 -20.47
C ILE A 2 -6.59 -33.66 -19.90
N THR A 3 -5.87 -34.33 -20.77
CA THR A 3 -4.69 -35.12 -20.41
C THR A 3 -3.50 -34.16 -20.36
N ALA A 4 -2.95 -33.90 -19.19
CA ALA A 4 -1.72 -33.16 -19.03
C ALA A 4 -0.53 -34.03 -19.47
N ALA A 5 0.18 -33.62 -20.50
CA ALA A 5 1.42 -34.25 -20.89
C ALA A 5 2.56 -33.68 -20.03
N PHE A 6 3.23 -34.50 -19.25
CA PHE A 6 4.46 -34.15 -18.55
C PHE A 6 5.63 -34.26 -19.53
N ILE A 7 6.35 -33.19 -19.75
CA ILE A 7 7.64 -33.21 -20.41
C ILE A 7 8.71 -33.23 -19.32
N PRO A 8 9.50 -34.32 -19.18
CA PRO A 8 10.60 -34.32 -18.21
C PRO A 8 11.70 -33.37 -18.63
N LEU A 9 12.16 -32.55 -17.71
CA LEU A 9 13.35 -31.71 -17.88
C LEU A 9 14.59 -32.62 -18.03
N ILE A 10 15.24 -32.53 -19.17
CA ILE A 10 16.47 -33.27 -19.43
C ILE A 10 17.65 -32.48 -18.83
N ASN A 11 18.39 -33.15 -17.95
CA ASN A 11 19.60 -32.63 -17.34
C ASN A 11 20.78 -32.65 -18.33
N VAL A 12 21.36 -31.48 -18.63
CA VAL A 12 22.42 -31.35 -19.63
C VAL A 12 23.82 -31.27 -19.01
N SER A 13 23.99 -31.49 -17.73
CA SER A 13 25.32 -31.51 -17.11
C SER A 13 25.33 -32.00 -15.68
N GLY A 14 25.10 -33.27 -15.43
CA GLY A 14 25.60 -33.97 -14.25
C GLY A 14 25.33 -33.39 -12.83
N SER A 15 24.53 -32.33 -12.69
CA SER A 15 24.12 -31.82 -11.39
C SER A 15 22.64 -32.10 -11.13
N THR A 16 22.33 -32.67 -10.00
CA THR A 16 20.98 -32.93 -9.52
C THR A 16 20.27 -31.60 -9.27
N ILE A 17 19.35 -31.22 -10.16
CA ILE A 17 18.41 -30.12 -9.93
C ILE A 17 17.23 -30.68 -9.16
N PRO A 18 16.78 -30.06 -8.06
CA PRO A 18 15.56 -30.49 -7.37
C PRO A 18 14.39 -30.37 -8.34
N THR A 19 13.62 -31.44 -8.46
CA THR A 19 12.40 -31.48 -9.28
C THR A 19 11.34 -30.56 -8.67
N CYS A 20 11.28 -29.32 -9.15
CA CYS A 20 10.13 -28.47 -8.94
C CYS A 20 9.15 -28.72 -10.10
N PRO A 21 7.91 -29.15 -9.87
CA PRO A 21 6.92 -29.28 -10.94
C PRO A 21 6.57 -27.89 -11.45
N CYS A 22 7.19 -27.47 -12.54
CA CYS A 22 6.74 -26.30 -13.27
C CYS A 22 5.42 -26.61 -13.94
N LEU A 23 4.33 -26.12 -13.40
CA LEU A 23 3.05 -26.03 -14.08
C LEU A 23 3.21 -25.07 -15.25
N ILE A 24 3.23 -25.60 -16.47
CA ILE A 24 3.09 -24.77 -17.68
C ILE A 24 1.67 -24.23 -17.68
N PRO A 25 1.45 -22.92 -17.70
CA PRO A 25 0.10 -22.36 -17.75
C PRO A 25 -0.63 -22.89 -19.00
N SER A 26 -1.87 -23.31 -18.83
CA SER A 26 -2.75 -23.82 -19.90
C SER A 26 -3.11 -22.76 -20.97
N SER A 27 -2.49 -21.58 -20.92
CA SER A 27 -2.68 -20.49 -21.86
C SER A 27 -1.71 -20.46 -23.04
N LEU A 28 -0.77 -21.39 -23.15
CA LEU A 28 -0.03 -21.58 -24.39
C LEU A 28 -0.96 -22.23 -25.41
N LYS A 29 -1.73 -21.39 -26.10
CA LYS A 29 -2.54 -21.84 -27.25
C LYS A 29 -1.62 -22.13 -28.41
N SER A 30 -1.91 -23.19 -29.14
CA SER A 30 -1.23 -23.64 -30.36
C SER A 30 -1.30 -22.62 -31.54
N THR A 31 -1.78 -21.41 -31.29
CA THR A 31 -1.83 -20.30 -32.24
C THR A 31 -0.69 -19.33 -32.08
N ASP A 32 0.25 -19.59 -31.16
CA ASP A 32 1.45 -18.75 -31.03
C ASP A 32 2.38 -19.10 -32.20
N THR A 33 2.32 -18.30 -33.26
CA THR A 33 3.08 -18.44 -34.50
C THR A 33 4.60 -18.36 -34.32
N ASN A 34 5.08 -18.28 -33.10
CA ASN A 34 6.50 -18.31 -32.72
C ASN A 34 6.99 -19.70 -32.31
N PHE A 35 6.11 -20.71 -32.28
CA PHE A 35 6.48 -22.12 -32.11
C PHE A 35 6.53 -22.80 -33.50
N VAL A 36 7.55 -22.50 -34.25
CA VAL A 36 7.84 -23.25 -35.48
C VAL A 36 8.65 -24.47 -35.10
N ASP A 37 7.99 -25.64 -35.19
CA ASP A 37 8.51 -26.85 -34.69
C ASP A 37 9.07 -27.79 -35.75
N ASP A 38 9.52 -27.32 -36.85
CA ASP A 38 10.21 -28.12 -37.88
C ASP A 38 11.63 -28.59 -37.47
N ARG A 39 11.98 -28.46 -36.18
CA ARG A 39 13.31 -28.72 -35.64
C ARG A 39 13.40 -29.67 -34.45
N LEU A 40 12.27 -30.24 -34.07
CA LEU A 40 12.21 -31.29 -33.08
C LEU A 40 12.22 -32.62 -33.83
N SER A 41 13.30 -33.35 -33.77
CA SER A 41 13.38 -34.72 -34.35
C SER A 41 13.56 -35.74 -33.23
N TYR A 42 12.74 -36.80 -33.23
CA TYR A 42 12.89 -37.92 -32.34
C TYR A 42 13.46 -39.13 -33.13
N ASP A 43 14.58 -39.66 -32.64
CA ASP A 43 15.14 -40.93 -33.13
C ASP A 43 14.63 -42.08 -32.26
N PRO A 44 13.66 -42.88 -32.74
CA PRO A 44 13.09 -43.99 -31.96
C PRO A 44 14.08 -45.15 -31.78
N ALA A 45 15.12 -45.25 -32.59
CA ALA A 45 16.10 -46.33 -32.47
C ALA A 45 17.02 -46.13 -31.28
N ASN A 46 17.30 -44.88 -30.93
CA ASN A 46 18.23 -44.49 -29.85
C ASN A 46 17.52 -43.77 -28.70
N GLY A 47 16.24 -43.51 -28.80
CA GLY A 47 15.50 -42.74 -27.79
C GLY A 47 15.91 -41.29 -27.65
N VAL A 48 16.55 -40.71 -28.66
CA VAL A 48 17.14 -39.37 -28.61
C VAL A 48 16.20 -38.36 -29.22
N LEU A 49 15.85 -37.36 -28.44
CA LEU A 49 15.15 -36.16 -28.88
C LEU A 49 16.19 -35.07 -29.22
N SER A 50 16.26 -34.65 -30.48
CA SER A 50 17.17 -33.66 -30.95
C SER A 50 16.47 -32.36 -31.25
N LEU A 51 16.93 -31.28 -30.59
CA LEU A 51 16.51 -29.91 -30.86
C LEU A 51 17.59 -29.22 -31.68
N ARG A 52 17.36 -28.92 -32.96
CA ARG A 52 18.30 -28.11 -33.77
C ARG A 52 17.96 -26.63 -33.63
N ASN A 53 18.95 -25.85 -33.18
CA ASN A 53 18.90 -24.40 -33.08
C ASN A 53 17.78 -23.88 -32.15
N LEU A 54 17.82 -24.23 -30.86
CA LEU A 54 17.11 -23.48 -29.87
C LEU A 54 17.67 -22.04 -29.85
N GLN A 55 17.12 -21.15 -30.65
CA GLN A 55 17.32 -19.72 -30.42
C GLN A 55 16.50 -19.38 -29.20
N TYR A 56 17.14 -19.35 -28.05
CA TYR A 56 16.60 -18.73 -26.87
C TYR A 56 16.41 -17.23 -27.19
N ARG A 57 15.25 -16.88 -27.75
CA ARG A 57 14.81 -15.49 -27.60
C ARG A 57 14.65 -15.34 -26.10
N SER A 58 15.53 -14.54 -25.50
CA SER A 58 15.33 -14.15 -24.12
C SER A 58 13.88 -13.68 -24.03
N ILE A 59 13.06 -14.48 -23.37
CA ILE A 59 11.83 -13.95 -22.82
C ILE A 59 12.37 -12.88 -21.91
N GLN A 60 12.30 -11.62 -22.38
CA GLN A 60 12.56 -10.48 -21.49
C GLN A 60 11.71 -10.80 -20.29
N PRO A 61 12.27 -10.96 -19.09
CA PRO A 61 11.44 -11.21 -17.94
C PRO A 61 10.42 -10.09 -17.98
N THR A 62 9.17 -10.44 -18.24
CA THR A 62 8.06 -9.51 -18.01
C THR A 62 8.34 -8.97 -16.66
N GLN A 63 8.60 -7.66 -16.59
CA GLN A 63 9.12 -7.00 -15.40
C GLN A 63 8.44 -7.66 -14.20
N SER A 64 9.24 -8.31 -13.37
CA SER A 64 8.72 -8.87 -12.12
C SER A 64 8.17 -7.68 -11.36
N PHE A 65 6.85 -7.51 -11.43
CA PHE A 65 6.16 -6.46 -10.71
C PHE A 65 6.12 -6.84 -9.24
N LEU A 66 7.30 -6.84 -8.61
CA LEU A 66 7.31 -6.79 -7.17
C LEU A 66 6.68 -5.46 -6.79
N PRO A 67 5.61 -5.47 -5.99
CA PRO A 67 4.97 -4.25 -5.57
C PRO A 67 6.00 -3.35 -4.88
N GLN A 68 6.08 -2.11 -5.31
CA GLN A 68 6.86 -1.10 -4.59
C GLN A 68 6.08 -0.73 -3.34
N SER A 69 6.73 -0.75 -2.19
CA SER A 69 6.14 -0.25 -0.95
C SER A 69 7.09 0.71 -0.24
N VAL A 70 6.52 1.75 0.33
CA VAL A 70 7.24 2.72 1.18
C VAL A 70 6.38 3.03 2.40
N GLN A 71 7.04 3.28 3.53
CA GLN A 71 6.34 3.51 4.79
C GLN A 71 7.05 4.60 5.59
N THR A 72 6.28 5.44 6.29
CA THR A 72 6.74 6.14 7.49
C THR A 72 6.25 5.40 8.73
N TYR A 73 7.12 5.32 9.73
CA TYR A 73 6.85 4.72 11.01
C TYR A 73 7.19 5.71 12.11
N ILE A 74 6.19 6.05 12.92
CA ILE A 74 6.30 7.06 13.96
C ILE A 74 6.25 6.33 15.29
N ASN A 75 7.33 6.36 16.05
CA ASN A 75 7.49 5.72 17.35
C ASN A 75 7.80 6.70 18.48
N THR A 76 7.79 7.98 18.17
CA THR A 76 7.96 9.06 19.13
C THR A 76 6.63 9.77 19.38
N PRO A 77 6.39 10.29 20.59
CA PRO A 77 5.23 11.11 20.86
C PRO A 77 5.35 12.47 20.18
N ILE A 78 4.23 12.94 19.60
CA ILE A 78 4.14 14.25 18.96
C ILE A 78 2.94 14.99 19.55
N SER A 79 3.07 16.30 19.78
CA SER A 79 1.99 17.18 20.17
C SER A 79 1.87 18.30 19.15
N GLN A 80 0.72 18.38 18.48
CA GLN A 80 0.51 19.31 17.37
C GLN A 80 -0.79 20.09 17.53
N ALA A 81 -0.74 21.42 17.46
CA ALA A 81 -1.94 22.24 17.43
C ALA A 81 -2.71 22.06 16.11
N ILE A 82 -4.02 21.91 16.20
CA ILE A 82 -4.95 21.86 15.06
C ILE A 82 -5.62 23.21 14.94
N THR A 83 -5.46 23.84 13.80
CA THR A 83 -6.00 25.17 13.52
C THR A 83 -7.47 25.04 13.09
N LEU A 84 -8.32 25.83 13.72
CA LEU A 84 -9.74 25.92 13.39
C LEU A 84 -9.96 26.26 11.91
N ASN A 85 -10.91 25.56 11.27
CA ASN A 85 -11.29 25.74 9.86
C ASN A 85 -10.13 25.64 8.86
N THR A 86 -9.08 24.94 9.23
CA THR A 86 -7.90 24.78 8.39
C THR A 86 -7.57 23.30 8.22
N LEU A 87 -7.29 22.92 6.99
CA LEU A 87 -6.77 21.58 6.71
C LEU A 87 -5.33 21.51 7.24
N THR A 88 -5.15 20.81 8.34
CA THR A 88 -3.86 20.73 9.04
C THR A 88 -3.15 19.43 8.68
N PRO A 89 -1.98 19.49 8.02
CA PRO A 89 -1.16 18.30 7.80
C PRO A 89 -0.62 17.76 9.12
N ILE A 90 -0.68 16.43 9.27
CA ILE A 90 -0.23 15.76 10.50
C ILE A 90 1.26 15.49 10.43
N GLU A 91 1.95 15.94 11.47
CA GLU A 91 3.39 15.79 11.61
C GLU A 91 3.79 14.29 11.63
N GLY A 92 4.87 13.96 10.92
CA GLY A 92 5.36 12.60 10.78
C GLY A 92 4.65 11.77 9.69
N PHE A 93 3.43 12.12 9.29
CA PHE A 93 2.66 11.36 8.29
C PHE A 93 2.86 11.87 6.87
N ARG A 94 4.08 11.77 6.39
CA ARG A 94 4.45 12.15 5.04
C ARG A 94 5.27 11.06 4.37
N VAL A 95 4.81 10.55 3.23
CA VAL A 95 5.46 9.47 2.49
C VAL A 95 5.49 9.80 1.00
N THR A 96 6.60 9.51 0.37
CA THR A 96 6.80 9.79 -1.06
C THR A 96 7.03 8.47 -1.80
N ILE A 97 6.36 8.30 -2.94
CA ILE A 97 6.53 7.19 -3.89
C ILE A 97 6.60 7.73 -5.31
N THR A 98 7.39 7.08 -6.16
CA THR A 98 7.44 7.41 -7.59
C THR A 98 6.79 6.27 -8.36
N PRO A 99 5.58 6.47 -8.92
CA PRO A 99 4.89 5.42 -9.66
C PRO A 99 5.69 5.00 -10.90
N ARG A 100 5.68 3.72 -11.19
CA ARG A 100 6.41 3.13 -12.34
C ARG A 100 5.63 3.27 -13.65
N SER A 101 4.31 3.45 -13.55
CA SER A 101 3.42 3.61 -14.70
C SER A 101 2.38 4.70 -14.44
N THR A 102 1.89 5.33 -15.49
CA THR A 102 0.74 6.24 -15.42
C THR A 102 -0.57 5.50 -15.10
N SER A 103 -0.62 4.18 -15.30
CA SER A 103 -1.76 3.33 -14.92
C SER A 103 -1.68 2.82 -13.48
N SER A 104 -0.56 3.03 -12.80
CA SER A 104 -0.37 2.57 -11.42
C SER A 104 -1.44 3.12 -10.48
N LYS A 105 -1.82 2.27 -9.52
CA LYS A 105 -2.68 2.61 -8.39
C LYS A 105 -1.82 2.60 -7.13
N ILE A 106 -2.04 3.57 -6.27
CA ILE A 106 -1.33 3.66 -4.98
C ILE A 106 -2.33 3.35 -3.87
N PHE A 107 -2.16 2.21 -3.24
CA PHE A 107 -2.89 1.85 -2.03
C PHE A 107 -2.23 2.51 -0.83
N ILE A 108 -3.02 3.25 -0.09
CA ILE A 108 -2.61 4.01 1.08
C ILE A 108 -3.26 3.37 2.29
N SER A 109 -2.47 2.99 3.28
CA SER A 109 -2.94 2.50 4.58
C SER A 109 -2.41 3.41 5.67
N VAL A 110 -3.31 3.92 6.48
CA VAL A 110 -3.00 4.79 7.62
C VAL A 110 -3.40 4.11 8.90
N ARG A 111 -2.51 4.11 9.87
CA ARG A 111 -2.77 3.78 11.26
C ARG A 111 -2.23 4.91 12.14
N TRP A 112 -3.12 5.63 12.76
CA TRP A 112 -2.80 6.62 13.77
C TRP A 112 -3.31 6.15 15.14
N MET A 113 -2.54 6.41 16.18
CA MET A 113 -2.90 6.19 17.58
C MET A 113 -2.59 7.46 18.35
N GLY A 114 -3.49 7.87 19.21
CA GLY A 114 -3.28 9.06 20.01
C GLY A 114 -4.55 9.58 20.65
N GLU A 115 -4.51 10.82 21.08
CA GLU A 115 -5.60 11.47 21.80
C GLU A 115 -5.66 12.96 21.44
N THR A 116 -6.67 13.65 21.92
CA THR A 116 -6.81 15.12 21.79
C THR A 116 -7.30 15.73 23.07
N ASN A 117 -6.80 16.92 23.41
CA ASN A 117 -7.24 17.69 24.58
C ASN A 117 -8.55 18.45 24.33
N SER A 118 -9.47 17.86 23.65
CA SER A 118 -10.73 18.53 23.33
C SER A 118 -11.63 18.67 24.55
N ASP A 119 -12.10 19.87 24.79
CA ASP A 119 -13.17 20.16 25.78
C ASP A 119 -14.55 19.72 25.29
N GLY A 120 -14.64 18.64 24.52
CA GLY A 120 -15.88 18.07 24.05
C GLY A 120 -16.39 18.56 22.69
N ASN A 121 -15.66 19.39 21.96
CA ASN A 121 -16.12 20.01 20.70
C ASN A 121 -15.43 19.50 19.44
N ILE A 122 -14.94 18.27 19.41
CA ILE A 122 -14.17 17.74 18.28
C ILE A 122 -15.02 16.97 17.25
N TYR A 123 -16.34 16.99 17.39
CA TYR A 123 -17.25 16.14 16.59
C TYR A 123 -17.25 16.46 15.07
N ASN A 124 -16.86 17.65 14.68
CA ASN A 124 -16.90 18.08 13.28
C ASN A 124 -15.51 18.05 12.67
N SER A 125 -14.80 16.96 12.93
CA SER A 125 -13.44 16.76 12.39
C SER A 125 -13.43 15.60 11.41
N MET A 126 -12.65 15.76 10.35
CA MET A 126 -12.49 14.78 9.28
C MET A 126 -11.02 14.56 8.98
N TRP A 127 -10.64 13.30 8.84
CA TRP A 127 -9.34 12.91 8.32
C TRP A 127 -9.35 12.90 6.79
N GLY A 128 -8.26 13.34 6.19
CA GLY A 128 -8.09 13.41 4.74
C GLY A 128 -6.65 13.13 4.31
N LEU A 129 -6.45 13.22 3.02
CA LEU A 129 -5.15 13.03 2.40
C LEU A 129 -4.84 14.18 1.44
N LEU A 130 -3.58 14.57 1.40
CA LEU A 130 -3.01 15.38 0.33
C LEU A 130 -2.12 14.51 -0.56
N ARG A 131 -2.12 14.82 -1.86
CA ARG A 131 -1.08 14.41 -2.79
C ARG A 131 -0.44 15.66 -3.40
N ASN A 132 0.86 15.84 -3.20
CA ASN A 132 1.61 17.01 -3.67
C ASN A 132 0.95 18.36 -3.28
N GLY A 133 0.36 18.42 -2.07
CA GLY A 133 -0.36 19.60 -1.55
C GLY A 133 -1.82 19.73 -2.01
N GLY A 134 -2.26 18.96 -2.99
CA GLY A 134 -3.66 18.91 -3.42
C GLY A 134 -4.48 17.89 -2.63
N VAL A 135 -5.71 18.24 -2.24
CA VAL A 135 -6.65 17.34 -1.56
C VAL A 135 -7.06 16.20 -2.50
N ILE A 136 -7.03 14.97 -2.01
CA ILE A 136 -7.52 13.79 -2.72
C ILE A 136 -8.63 13.11 -1.94
N GLY A 137 -9.56 12.46 -2.67
CA GLY A 137 -10.67 11.72 -2.09
C GLY A 137 -11.79 12.53 -1.44
N PRO A 138 -11.98 13.85 -1.71
CA PRO A 138 -13.12 14.54 -1.16
C PRO A 138 -14.43 14.00 -1.75
N PRO A 139 -15.52 13.94 -0.96
CA PRO A 139 -16.82 13.55 -1.47
C PRO A 139 -17.32 14.58 -2.50
N LEU A 140 -17.98 14.07 -3.55
CA LEU A 140 -18.62 14.94 -4.55
C LEU A 140 -19.86 15.63 -3.95
N ASN A 141 -20.08 16.90 -4.33
CA ASN A 141 -21.28 17.66 -3.96
C ASN A 141 -21.48 17.83 -2.43
N ALA A 142 -20.41 17.94 -1.68
CA ALA A 142 -20.48 18.09 -0.22
C ALA A 142 -21.07 19.45 0.22
N GLY A 143 -21.04 20.46 -0.65
CA GLY A 143 -21.49 21.83 -0.31
C GLY A 143 -20.63 22.43 0.81
N LEU A 144 -21.26 22.98 1.82
CA LEU A 144 -20.58 23.58 2.99
C LEU A 144 -20.23 22.58 4.10
N ARG A 145 -20.44 21.28 3.88
CA ARG A 145 -20.13 20.26 4.88
C ARG A 145 -18.62 20.10 5.07
N THR A 146 -18.24 19.79 6.30
CA THR A 146 -16.85 19.36 6.59
C THR A 146 -16.51 18.14 5.75
N GLN A 147 -15.40 18.18 5.04
CA GLN A 147 -15.03 17.18 4.04
C GLN A 147 -13.75 16.45 4.43
N GLY A 148 -13.70 15.18 4.10
CA GLY A 148 -12.53 14.31 4.29
C GLY A 148 -12.83 12.91 3.79
N ILE A 149 -11.94 11.97 4.04
CA ILE A 149 -12.10 10.56 3.69
C ILE A 149 -12.88 9.81 4.77
N THR A 150 -12.59 10.12 6.04
CA THR A 150 -13.26 9.50 7.19
C THR A 150 -13.40 10.47 8.34
N THR A 151 -14.38 10.21 9.20
CA THR A 151 -14.60 11.03 10.40
C THR A 151 -13.47 10.85 11.40
N ALA A 152 -13.15 11.91 12.11
CA ALA A 152 -12.34 11.82 13.31
C ALA A 152 -13.28 11.41 14.47
N THR A 153 -13.15 10.15 14.88
CA THR A 153 -13.87 9.63 16.04
C THR A 153 -12.93 9.75 17.22
N PHE A 154 -13.13 10.75 18.03
CA PHE A 154 -12.40 10.89 19.29
C PHE A 154 -13.36 10.59 20.45
N SER A 155 -12.86 9.85 21.42
CA SER A 155 -13.65 9.45 22.56
C SER A 155 -14.10 10.64 23.39
N TYR A 156 -15.29 10.51 23.91
CA TYR A 156 -16.02 11.52 24.66
C TYR A 156 -15.80 11.44 26.18
N TRP A 157 -14.82 10.66 26.60
CA TRP A 157 -14.63 10.37 28.02
C TRP A 157 -13.83 11.50 28.71
N VAL A 158 -14.54 12.35 29.42
CA VAL A 158 -13.95 13.35 30.30
C VAL A 158 -13.54 12.75 31.64
N ALA A 159 -13.87 11.47 31.89
CA ALA A 159 -13.83 10.89 33.22
C ALA A 159 -12.52 10.16 33.57
N ASP A 160 -11.61 9.95 32.63
CA ASP A 160 -10.39 9.16 32.87
C ASP A 160 -9.09 9.98 32.89
N ASN A 161 -9.20 11.28 33.18
CA ASN A 161 -8.06 12.22 33.24
C ASN A 161 -7.27 12.38 31.93
N SER A 162 -7.97 12.30 30.80
CA SER A 162 -7.35 12.44 29.48
C SER A 162 -6.28 11.37 29.22
N SER A 163 -6.66 10.12 29.46
CA SER A 163 -5.84 8.94 29.15
C SER A 163 -6.63 7.87 28.40
N THR A 164 -7.36 8.29 27.34
CA THR A 164 -8.16 7.40 26.50
C THR A 164 -7.70 7.50 25.05
N PRO A 165 -6.56 6.90 24.70
CA PRO A 165 -6.06 6.97 23.33
C PRO A 165 -6.99 6.26 22.35
N GLU A 166 -7.18 6.89 21.23
CA GLU A 166 -7.98 6.41 20.11
C GLU A 166 -7.10 5.84 19.00
N THR A 167 -7.69 5.03 18.15
CA THR A 167 -7.05 4.56 16.95
C THR A 167 -7.83 4.97 15.71
N LEU A 168 -7.12 5.48 14.71
CA LEU A 168 -7.62 5.66 13.36
C LEU A 168 -6.98 4.62 12.46
N ASN A 169 -7.83 3.89 11.73
CA ASN A 169 -7.38 3.02 10.65
C ASN A 169 -8.27 3.28 9.43
N PHE A 170 -7.66 3.65 8.32
CA PHE A 170 -8.37 3.71 7.05
C PHE A 170 -7.45 3.40 5.88
N THR A 171 -8.05 3.08 4.76
CA THR A 171 -7.36 2.84 3.50
C THR A 171 -7.95 3.70 2.40
N TYR A 172 -7.12 4.02 1.41
CA TYR A 172 -7.54 4.76 0.22
C TYR A 172 -6.77 4.25 -0.99
N LEU A 173 -7.41 4.14 -2.14
CA LEU A 173 -6.78 3.76 -3.40
C LEU A 173 -6.75 4.97 -4.33
N ASP A 174 -5.57 5.52 -4.56
CA ASP A 174 -5.36 6.66 -5.45
C ASP A 174 -4.96 6.24 -6.86
N SER A 175 -5.31 7.07 -7.83
CA SER A 175 -4.92 6.96 -9.23
C SER A 175 -4.14 8.21 -9.62
N PRO A 176 -2.82 8.26 -9.40
CA PRO A 176 -2.05 9.48 -9.60
C PRO A 176 -1.90 9.87 -11.07
N ASN A 177 -2.05 8.91 -11.99
CA ASN A 177 -1.95 9.09 -13.45
C ASN A 177 -0.62 9.76 -13.89
N THR A 178 0.47 9.48 -13.19
CA THR A 178 1.79 10.06 -13.44
C THR A 178 2.90 9.11 -13.04
N THR A 179 4.06 9.28 -13.64
CA THR A 179 5.32 8.65 -13.22
C THR A 179 6.23 9.62 -12.45
N GLN A 180 5.74 10.82 -12.16
CA GLN A 180 6.45 11.76 -11.32
C GLN A 180 6.27 11.40 -9.84
N SER A 181 7.19 11.88 -9.02
CA SER A 181 7.14 11.67 -7.57
C SER A 181 5.84 12.21 -6.96
N CYS A 182 5.18 11.38 -6.18
CA CYS A 182 3.95 11.68 -5.45
C CYS A 182 4.21 11.66 -3.95
N THR A 183 4.06 12.79 -3.30
CA THR A 183 4.14 12.91 -1.85
C THR A 183 2.75 12.92 -1.26
N TYR A 184 2.45 11.92 -0.44
CA TYR A 184 1.19 11.80 0.30
C TYR A 184 1.37 12.27 1.73
N GLN A 185 0.32 12.90 2.28
CA GLN A 185 0.34 13.42 3.63
C GLN A 185 -1.04 13.27 4.28
N LEU A 186 -1.07 12.74 5.50
CA LEU A 186 -2.29 12.69 6.31
C LEU A 186 -2.64 14.09 6.77
N THR A 187 -3.94 14.40 6.80
CA THR A 187 -4.46 15.69 7.27
C THR A 187 -5.65 15.48 8.18
N ILE A 188 -5.90 16.47 9.02
CA ILE A 188 -7.16 16.64 9.74
C ILE A 188 -7.74 18.02 9.43
N PHE A 189 -9.05 18.08 9.27
CA PHE A 189 -9.82 19.32 9.27
C PHE A 189 -10.77 19.33 10.46
N SER A 190 -10.82 20.44 11.18
CA SER A 190 -11.78 20.62 12.26
C SER A 190 -12.43 21.99 12.16
N ASN A 191 -13.75 22.06 12.32
CA ASN A 191 -14.48 23.32 12.50
C ASN A 191 -14.88 23.55 13.97
N ALA A 192 -14.42 22.71 14.88
CA ALA A 192 -14.47 22.93 16.31
C ALA A 192 -13.34 23.87 16.78
N SER A 193 -13.39 24.34 18.00
CA SER A 193 -12.33 25.17 18.59
C SER A 193 -10.94 24.55 18.44
N GLY A 194 -9.93 25.38 18.39
CA GLY A 194 -8.53 24.91 18.32
C GLY A 194 -8.21 23.94 19.46
N HIS A 195 -7.57 22.84 19.11
CA HIS A 195 -7.17 21.79 20.04
C HIS A 195 -5.79 21.23 19.68
N THR A 196 -5.22 20.46 20.57
CA THR A 196 -3.96 19.78 20.34
C THR A 196 -4.20 18.30 20.07
N LEU A 197 -3.64 17.80 19.00
CA LEU A 197 -3.57 16.39 18.67
C LEU A 197 -2.28 15.79 19.26
N PHE A 198 -2.43 14.74 20.02
CA PHE A 198 -1.32 14.00 20.63
C PHE A 198 -1.18 12.66 19.91
N THR A 199 -0.13 12.51 19.13
CA THR A 199 0.18 11.27 18.41
C THR A 199 1.07 10.38 19.26
N ASN A 200 0.75 9.09 19.33
CA ASN A 200 1.47 8.03 20.07
C ASN A 200 1.53 8.23 21.59
N ARG A 201 0.67 9.05 22.13
CA ARG A 201 0.56 9.31 23.58
C ARG A 201 -0.84 9.72 23.96
N THR A 202 -1.11 9.67 25.25
CA THR A 202 -2.29 10.29 25.90
C THR A 202 -2.05 11.79 26.14
N VAL A 203 -3.11 12.54 26.42
CA VAL A 203 -3.01 13.97 26.79
C VAL A 203 -2.16 14.14 28.03
N THR A 204 -2.51 13.43 29.12
CA THR A 204 -1.70 13.34 30.32
C THR A 204 -0.66 12.24 30.15
N ASP A 205 0.57 12.61 29.91
CA ASP A 205 1.65 11.69 29.55
C ASP A 205 2.54 11.37 30.75
N SER A 206 1.93 10.92 31.85
CA SER A 206 2.64 10.53 33.05
C SER A 206 3.29 9.16 32.89
N ASP A 207 4.45 8.95 33.50
CA ASP A 207 5.12 7.64 33.55
C ASP A 207 4.45 6.74 34.57
N SER A 208 3.27 6.22 34.23
CA SER A 208 2.47 5.33 35.07
C SER A 208 1.67 4.34 34.23
N LEU A 209 1.22 3.25 34.84
CA LEU A 209 0.46 2.19 34.18
C LEU A 209 -0.92 2.63 33.65
N GLY A 210 -1.41 3.79 34.05
CA GLY A 210 -2.68 4.35 33.57
C GLY A 210 -2.56 5.19 32.31
N HIS A 211 -1.40 5.25 31.67
CA HIS A 211 -1.19 6.05 30.46
C HIS A 211 -0.52 5.21 29.38
N GLU A 212 -1.03 5.30 28.17
CA GLU A 212 -0.62 4.44 27.07
C GLU A 212 0.28 5.17 26.07
N ARG A 213 1.20 4.41 25.53
CA ARG A 213 2.06 4.80 24.42
C ARG A 213 1.92 3.79 23.29
N GLY A 214 1.81 4.27 22.06
CA GLY A 214 1.72 3.41 20.88
C GLY A 214 2.60 3.87 19.76
N THR A 215 2.31 3.39 18.57
CA THR A 215 3.02 3.74 17.35
C THR A 215 2.03 4.00 16.23
N SER A 216 2.43 4.80 15.28
CA SER A 216 1.62 5.16 14.12
C SER A 216 2.40 4.92 12.83
N SER A 217 1.69 4.75 11.72
CA SER A 217 2.34 4.52 10.43
C SER A 217 1.47 4.94 9.25
N MET A 218 2.12 5.24 8.15
CA MET A 218 1.47 5.39 6.86
C MET A 218 2.26 4.61 5.82
N THR A 219 1.59 3.71 5.12
CA THR A 219 2.19 2.81 4.13
C THR A 219 1.58 3.06 2.76
N LEU A 220 2.41 3.14 1.75
CA LEU A 220 2.01 3.20 0.35
C LEU A 220 2.45 1.91 -0.34
N VAL A 221 1.56 1.31 -1.13
CA VAL A 221 1.86 0.15 -1.97
C VAL A 221 1.40 0.44 -3.38
N GLU A 222 2.30 0.28 -4.34
CA GLU A 222 1.99 0.44 -5.76
C GLU A 222 1.48 -0.87 -6.35
N PHE A 223 0.36 -0.77 -7.07
CA PHE A 223 -0.17 -1.80 -7.96
C PHE A 223 -0.10 -1.30 -9.40
N CYS A 224 0.48 -2.10 -10.29
CA CYS A 224 0.60 -1.82 -11.73
C CYS A 224 -0.34 -2.71 -12.53
#